data_99a9970cb89b5b40f03443cbd2022c0c
#
_entry.id   99a9970cb89b5b40f03443cbd2022c0c
#
_cell.length_a   1.000
_cell.length_b   1.000
_cell.length_c   1.000
_cell.angle_alpha   90.00
_cell.angle_beta   90.00
_cell.angle_gamma   90.00
#
_symmetry.space_group_name_H-M   'P 1'
#
loop_
_entity.id
_entity.type
_entity.pdbx_description
1 polymer ?
#
loop_
_entity_poly.entity_id
_entity_poly.type
_entity_poly.pdbx_seq_one_letter_code
_entity_poly.pdbx_strand_id
1 'polypeptide(L)'
;MGLFDKMFGRESQVQEALSQAEAIAAIALAATASDGNLSDEQARGILSVLSSMKLFRYYSNDEINRMFEKLLNILRWEGINALFHSAKESLPYDLRETAFAIATDLVLADGVSPQEELEFLNDLSQDLGISGYIAIQIVQVMLVKNRG
;
A
#
# COMPACT_ATOMS: atom_id res chain seq x y z
N MET A 1 -8.39 29.90 -7.03
CA MET A 1 -7.94 29.60 -7.50
C MET A 1 -7.50 29.56 -7.84
N GLY A 2 -7.54 29.76 -7.43
CA GLY A 2 -7.02 29.49 -7.90
C GLY A 2 -6.36 29.79 -8.03
N LEU A 3 -6.36 30.17 -7.89
CA LEU A 3 -5.57 30.18 -8.11
C LEU A 3 -4.95 30.27 -7.51
N PHE A 4 -5.04 30.46 -6.92
CA PHE A 4 -4.37 30.19 -6.51
C PHE A 4 -4.19 29.66 -6.17
N ASP A 5 -4.59 29.42 -5.93
CA ASP A 5 -4.43 28.58 -5.93
C ASP A 5 -4.16 28.23 -6.30
N LYS A 6 -4.32 28.43 -6.45
CA LYS A 6 -4.05 27.84 -7.07
C LYS A 6 -3.38 27.83 -7.03
N MET A 7 -3.28 28.28 -6.67
CA MET A 7 -2.76 28.07 -6.68
C MET A 7 -2.24 27.81 -6.25
N PHE A 8 -2.37 27.56 -5.63
CA PHE A 8 -2.08 26.95 -5.32
C PHE A 8 -1.61 26.23 -5.39
N GLY A 9 -1.89 26.47 -5.61
CA GLY A 9 -1.67 25.25 -6.02
C GLY A 9 -0.91 24.21 -5.26
N ARG A 10 -0.47 24.34 -4.23
CA ARG A 10 0.26 23.48 -3.50
C ARG A 10 -0.40 22.26 -3.12
N GLU A 11 -1.51 22.27 -2.73
CA GLU A 11 -2.23 21.07 -2.40
C GLU A 11 -2.50 20.20 -3.60
N SER A 12 -2.30 20.74 -4.75
CA SER A 12 -2.54 19.97 -5.95
C SER A 12 -1.62 18.77 -6.08
N GLN A 13 -0.44 18.81 -5.45
CA GLN A 13 0.41 17.64 -5.51
C GLN A 13 -0.20 16.48 -4.79
N VAL A 14 -0.82 16.75 -3.65
CA VAL A 14 -1.47 15.70 -2.89
C VAL A 14 -2.60 15.10 -3.68
N GLN A 15 -3.22 15.92 -4.51
CA GLN A 15 -4.35 15.50 -5.29
C GLN A 15 -3.97 14.76 -6.55
N GLU A 16 -2.70 14.75 -6.88
CA GLU A 16 -2.26 14.04 -8.06
C GLU A 16 -2.58 12.56 -7.94
N ALA A 17 -3.29 12.04 -8.93
CA ALA A 17 -3.68 10.64 -8.90
C ALA A 17 -2.46 9.75 -9.07
N LEU A 18 -2.45 8.67 -8.34
CA LEU A 18 -1.44 7.64 -8.50
C LEU A 18 -1.88 6.68 -9.59
N SER A 19 -0.92 6.08 -10.28
CA SER A 19 -1.25 4.97 -11.17
C SER A 19 -1.71 3.78 -10.32
N GLN A 20 -2.34 2.80 -10.94
CA GLN A 20 -2.77 1.62 -10.20
C GLN A 20 -1.58 0.90 -9.57
N ALA A 21 -0.48 0.78 -10.30
CA ALA A 21 0.73 0.16 -9.76
C ALA A 21 1.26 0.96 -8.57
N GLU A 22 1.31 2.28 -8.70
CA GLU A 22 1.75 3.13 -7.60
C GLU A 22 0.84 3.00 -6.39
N ALA A 23 -0.47 2.92 -6.64
CA ALA A 23 -1.44 2.81 -5.55
C ALA A 23 -1.28 1.50 -4.78
N ILE A 24 -1.07 0.39 -5.49
CA ILE A 24 -0.82 -0.89 -4.84
C ILE A 24 0.46 -0.81 -3.99
N ALA A 25 1.51 -0.25 -4.56
CA ALA A 25 2.77 -0.09 -3.82
C ALA A 25 2.60 0.80 -2.60
N ALA A 26 1.77 1.86 -2.73
CA ALA A 26 1.51 2.76 -1.62
C ALA A 26 0.79 2.06 -0.47
N ILE A 27 -0.19 1.20 -0.78
CA ILE A 27 -0.87 0.44 0.26
C ILE A 27 0.11 -0.51 0.95
N ALA A 28 0.97 -1.17 0.17
CA ALA A 28 1.98 -2.06 0.74
C ALA A 28 2.92 -1.30 1.68
N LEU A 29 3.35 -0.11 1.27
CA LEU A 29 4.21 0.73 2.13
C LEU A 29 3.47 1.16 3.39
N ALA A 30 2.22 1.59 3.25
CA ALA A 30 1.45 2.04 4.40
C ALA A 30 1.25 0.91 5.41
N ALA A 31 1.17 -0.33 4.93
CA ALA A 31 0.97 -1.48 5.79
C ALA A 31 2.25 -1.90 6.52
N THR A 32 3.41 -1.60 5.96
CA THR A 32 4.68 -2.10 6.50
C THR A 32 5.59 -1.02 7.07
N ALA A 33 5.59 0.17 6.49
CA ALA A 33 6.48 1.25 6.91
C ALA A 33 5.80 2.10 7.95
N SER A 34 6.18 1.95 9.20
CA SER A 34 5.72 2.86 10.23
C SER A 34 6.70 4.02 10.31
N ASP A 35 6.21 5.19 10.69
CA ASP A 35 7.05 6.38 10.91
C ASP A 35 7.82 6.84 9.67
N GLY A 36 7.39 6.43 8.50
CA GLY A 36 8.07 6.82 7.28
C GLY A 36 9.39 6.14 7.04
N ASN A 37 9.71 5.15 7.86
CA ASN A 37 10.96 4.39 7.73
C ASN A 37 10.69 3.00 7.19
N LEU A 38 11.59 2.53 6.36
CA LEU A 38 11.47 1.24 5.73
C LEU A 38 12.80 0.53 5.87
N SER A 39 12.81 -0.61 6.56
CA SER A 39 14.04 -1.39 6.68
C SER A 39 14.38 -2.03 5.34
N ASP A 40 15.65 -2.41 5.18
CA ASP A 40 16.08 -3.10 3.98
C ASP A 40 15.32 -4.40 3.77
N GLU A 41 15.06 -5.10 4.85
CA GLU A 41 14.31 -6.36 4.79
C GLU A 41 12.88 -6.12 4.33
N GLN A 42 12.24 -5.09 4.87
CA GLN A 42 10.88 -4.74 4.44
C GLN A 42 10.85 -4.33 2.98
N ALA A 43 11.83 -3.54 2.56
CA ALA A 43 11.90 -3.11 1.16
C ALA A 43 12.06 -4.30 0.23
N ARG A 44 12.91 -5.26 0.60
CA ARG A 44 13.10 -6.46 -0.23
C ARG A 44 11.83 -7.29 -0.28
N GLY A 45 11.12 -7.41 0.84
CA GLY A 45 9.85 -8.13 0.87
C GLY A 45 8.83 -7.53 -0.06
N ILE A 46 8.68 -6.21 0.00
CA ILE A 46 7.74 -5.52 -0.87
C ILE A 46 8.14 -5.68 -2.32
N LEU A 47 9.42 -5.48 -2.63
CA LEU A 47 9.92 -5.60 -3.99
C LEU A 47 9.65 -6.99 -4.55
N SER A 48 9.89 -8.03 -3.74
CA SER A 48 9.68 -9.40 -4.17
C SER A 48 8.22 -9.66 -4.54
N VAL A 49 7.30 -9.20 -3.68
CA VAL A 49 5.87 -9.41 -3.92
C VAL A 49 5.41 -8.63 -5.14
N LEU A 50 5.78 -7.34 -5.24
CA LEU A 50 5.33 -6.51 -6.35
C LEU A 50 5.87 -7.01 -7.68
N SER A 51 7.12 -7.48 -7.69
CA SER A 51 7.75 -7.94 -8.93
C SER A 51 7.02 -9.14 -9.54
N SER A 52 6.28 -9.89 -8.73
CA SER A 52 5.54 -11.05 -9.23
C SER A 52 4.17 -10.67 -9.79
N MET A 53 3.74 -9.43 -9.64
CA MET A 53 2.43 -9.00 -10.07
C MET A 53 2.42 -8.58 -11.52
N LYS A 54 1.28 -8.81 -12.19
CA LYS A 54 1.14 -8.41 -13.59
C LYS A 54 1.31 -6.92 -13.78
N LEU A 55 0.87 -6.11 -12.81
CA LEU A 55 0.96 -4.65 -12.91
C LEU A 55 2.39 -4.16 -12.99
N PHE A 56 3.35 -4.96 -12.51
CA PHE A 56 4.75 -4.56 -12.50
C PHE A 56 5.58 -5.31 -13.53
N ARG A 57 4.91 -6.00 -14.44
CA ARG A 57 5.58 -6.88 -15.41
C ARG A 57 6.68 -6.16 -16.21
N TYR A 58 6.43 -4.94 -16.58
CA TYR A 58 7.33 -4.19 -17.45
C TYR A 58 8.13 -3.14 -16.72
N TYR A 59 8.09 -3.15 -15.39
CA TYR A 59 8.86 -2.19 -14.60
C TYR A 59 10.28 -2.74 -14.39
N SER A 60 11.28 -1.91 -14.66
CA SER A 60 12.66 -2.25 -14.29
C SER A 60 12.84 -2.04 -12.80
N ASN A 61 13.91 -2.61 -12.24
CA ASN A 61 14.23 -2.39 -10.83
C ASN A 61 14.44 -0.91 -10.54
N ASP A 62 15.07 -0.18 -11.46
CA ASP A 62 15.28 1.24 -11.28
C ASP A 62 13.96 2.00 -11.22
N GLU A 63 13.01 1.62 -12.07
CA GLU A 63 11.70 2.26 -12.06
C GLU A 63 10.96 1.98 -10.77
N ILE A 64 11.04 0.77 -10.26
CA ILE A 64 10.41 0.44 -8.99
C ILE A 64 11.06 1.21 -7.84
N ASN A 65 12.38 1.33 -7.85
CA ASN A 65 13.08 2.07 -6.81
C ASN A 65 12.71 3.55 -6.84
N ARG A 66 12.60 4.14 -8.01
CA ARG A 66 12.18 5.53 -8.11
C ARG A 66 10.75 5.71 -7.62
N MET A 67 9.89 4.74 -7.91
CA MET A 67 8.53 4.77 -7.41
C MET A 67 8.51 4.73 -5.89
N PHE A 68 9.30 3.84 -5.28
CA PHE A 68 9.39 3.77 -3.82
C PHE A 68 9.83 5.10 -3.23
N GLU A 69 10.84 5.73 -3.81
CA GLU A 69 11.31 7.02 -3.32
C GLU A 69 10.23 8.08 -3.38
N LYS A 70 9.49 8.10 -4.48
CA LYS A 70 8.37 9.03 -4.63
C LYS A 70 7.33 8.80 -3.52
N LEU A 71 6.95 7.55 -3.31
CA LEU A 71 5.92 7.23 -2.32
C LEU A 71 6.39 7.47 -0.90
N LEU A 72 7.65 7.16 -0.60
CA LEU A 72 8.21 7.44 0.71
C LEU A 72 8.27 8.94 0.99
N ASN A 73 8.55 9.74 -0.02
CA ASN A 73 8.54 11.19 0.14
C ASN A 73 7.14 11.69 0.45
N ILE A 74 6.12 11.15 -0.23
CA ILE A 74 4.75 11.50 0.10
C ILE A 74 4.43 11.12 1.54
N LEU A 75 4.85 9.92 1.94
CA LEU A 75 4.61 9.46 3.30
C LEU A 75 5.24 10.39 4.34
N ARG A 76 6.49 10.81 4.10
CA ARG A 76 7.19 11.67 5.04
C ARG A 76 6.60 13.07 5.12
N TRP A 77 6.21 13.64 3.98
CA TRP A 77 5.78 15.03 3.94
C TRP A 77 4.29 15.21 4.14
N GLU A 78 3.48 14.25 3.64
CA GLU A 78 2.03 14.38 3.70
C GLU A 78 1.40 13.48 4.78
N GLY A 79 2.12 12.45 5.21
CA GLY A 79 1.64 11.53 6.22
C GLY A 79 0.98 10.29 5.63
N ILE A 80 0.80 9.30 6.51
CA ILE A 80 0.29 7.99 6.09
C ILE A 80 -1.16 8.09 5.62
N ASN A 81 -1.97 8.94 6.28
CA ASN A 81 -3.38 9.04 5.91
C ASN A 81 -3.55 9.64 4.52
N ALA A 82 -2.73 10.62 4.17
CA ALA A 82 -2.80 11.24 2.84
C ALA A 82 -2.37 10.25 1.78
N LEU A 83 -1.28 9.51 2.02
CA LEU A 83 -0.81 8.52 1.08
C LEU A 83 -1.85 7.41 0.88
N PHE A 84 -2.40 6.91 1.98
CA PHE A 84 -3.40 5.85 1.92
C PHE A 84 -4.64 6.31 1.16
N HIS A 85 -5.11 7.52 1.46
CA HIS A 85 -6.31 8.04 0.81
C HIS A 85 -6.12 8.18 -0.70
N SER A 86 -4.98 8.75 -1.12
CA SER A 86 -4.68 8.88 -2.54
C SER A 86 -4.65 7.52 -3.22
N ALA A 87 -4.05 6.53 -2.56
CA ALA A 87 -3.95 5.19 -3.13
C ALA A 87 -5.33 4.57 -3.26
N LYS A 88 -6.13 4.66 -2.21
CA LYS A 88 -7.48 4.08 -2.22
C LYS A 88 -8.32 4.67 -3.35
N GLU A 89 -8.27 6.00 -3.50
CA GLU A 89 -9.06 6.68 -4.51
C GLU A 89 -8.60 6.38 -5.92
N SER A 90 -7.38 5.88 -6.06
CA SER A 90 -6.83 5.54 -7.38
C SER A 90 -7.11 4.09 -7.78
N LEU A 91 -7.76 3.31 -6.92
CA LEU A 91 -8.00 1.90 -7.18
C LEU A 91 -9.48 1.59 -7.32
N PRO A 92 -9.87 0.87 -8.37
CA PRO A 92 -11.21 0.31 -8.43
C PRO A 92 -11.35 -0.77 -7.36
N TYR A 93 -12.59 -1.15 -7.07
CA TYR A 93 -12.86 -2.04 -5.95
C TYR A 93 -12.09 -3.36 -6.03
N ASP A 94 -12.07 -3.98 -7.22
CA ASP A 94 -11.39 -5.26 -7.35
C ASP A 94 -9.89 -5.15 -7.07
N LEU A 95 -9.27 -4.04 -7.41
CA LEU A 95 -7.86 -3.85 -7.10
C LEU A 95 -7.62 -3.43 -5.66
N ARG A 96 -8.64 -2.94 -4.97
CA ARG A 96 -8.54 -2.75 -3.51
C ARG A 96 -8.44 -4.10 -2.82
N GLU A 97 -9.15 -5.09 -3.30
CA GLU A 97 -9.02 -6.45 -2.78
C GLU A 97 -7.62 -6.98 -3.03
N THR A 98 -7.09 -6.74 -4.21
CA THR A 98 -5.71 -7.12 -4.53
C THR A 98 -4.72 -6.45 -3.58
N ALA A 99 -4.89 -5.15 -3.37
CA ALA A 99 -4.01 -4.40 -2.46
C ALA A 99 -4.08 -4.96 -1.05
N PHE A 100 -5.29 -5.31 -0.60
CA PHE A 100 -5.45 -5.92 0.72
C PHE A 100 -4.74 -7.25 0.82
N ALA A 101 -4.82 -8.08 -0.21
CA ALA A 101 -4.16 -9.38 -0.22
C ALA A 101 -2.63 -9.20 -0.15
N ILE A 102 -2.08 -8.26 -0.89
CA ILE A 102 -0.65 -7.97 -0.87
C ILE A 102 -0.23 -7.49 0.52
N ALA A 103 -0.98 -6.56 1.10
CA ALA A 103 -0.67 -6.05 2.42
C ALA A 103 -0.76 -7.14 3.48
N THR A 104 -1.78 -8.00 3.38
CA THR A 104 -1.95 -9.10 4.32
C THR A 104 -0.76 -10.06 4.27
N ASP A 105 -0.32 -10.41 3.07
CA ASP A 105 0.83 -11.28 2.90
C ASP A 105 2.06 -10.69 3.58
N LEU A 106 2.30 -9.41 3.36
CA LEU A 106 3.47 -8.74 3.92
C LEU A 106 3.40 -8.66 5.45
N VAL A 107 2.24 -8.32 5.98
CA VAL A 107 2.07 -8.20 7.42
C VAL A 107 2.26 -9.55 8.10
N LEU A 108 1.66 -10.61 7.55
CA LEU A 108 1.76 -11.93 8.16
C LEU A 108 3.16 -12.53 8.05
N ALA A 109 3.91 -12.14 7.03
CA ALA A 109 5.28 -12.61 6.88
C ALA A 109 6.22 -11.93 7.87
N ASP A 110 5.81 -10.82 8.48
CA ASP A 110 6.68 -10.01 9.32
C ASP A 110 6.86 -10.58 10.71
N GLY A 111 5.96 -11.43 11.18
CA GLY A 111 6.17 -12.18 12.41
C GLY A 111 5.87 -11.45 13.72
N VAL A 112 5.10 -10.36 13.66
CA VAL A 112 4.68 -9.71 14.91
C VAL A 112 3.53 -10.49 15.55
N SER A 113 3.01 -9.99 16.66
CA SER A 113 1.95 -10.66 17.39
C SER A 113 0.76 -10.98 16.49
N PRO A 114 0.30 -12.24 16.44
CA PRO A 114 -0.84 -12.58 15.61
C PRO A 114 -2.09 -11.76 15.90
N GLN A 115 -2.32 -11.45 17.18
CA GLN A 115 -3.50 -10.68 17.54
C GLN A 115 -3.42 -9.26 16.99
N GLU A 116 -2.25 -8.63 17.12
CA GLU A 116 -2.06 -7.27 16.61
C GLU A 116 -2.16 -7.24 15.09
N GLU A 117 -1.62 -8.28 14.44
CA GLU A 117 -1.70 -8.39 12.99
C GLU A 117 -3.14 -8.46 12.53
N LEU A 118 -3.95 -9.29 13.19
CA LEU A 118 -5.34 -9.45 12.78
C LEU A 118 -6.15 -8.18 13.03
N GLU A 119 -5.88 -7.48 14.13
CA GLU A 119 -6.56 -6.21 14.40
C GLU A 119 -6.21 -5.18 13.35
N PHE A 120 -4.93 -5.09 13.00
CA PHE A 120 -4.49 -4.16 11.97
C PHE A 120 -5.15 -4.46 10.64
N LEU A 121 -5.19 -5.75 10.27
CA LEU A 121 -5.78 -6.16 8.99
C LEU A 121 -7.27 -5.90 8.96
N ASN A 122 -7.96 -6.07 10.08
CA ASN A 122 -9.37 -5.75 10.14
C ASN A 122 -9.60 -4.26 9.87
N ASP A 123 -8.82 -3.41 10.51
CA ASP A 123 -8.92 -1.97 10.30
C ASP A 123 -8.61 -1.61 8.85
N LEU A 124 -7.57 -2.22 8.29
CA LEU A 124 -7.18 -1.94 6.91
C LEU A 124 -8.28 -2.32 5.94
N SER A 125 -8.91 -3.48 6.15
CA SER A 125 -9.99 -3.92 5.27
C SER A 125 -11.16 -2.95 5.30
N GLN A 126 -11.49 -2.43 6.48
CA GLN A 126 -12.55 -1.45 6.61
C GLN A 126 -12.19 -0.14 5.93
N ASP A 127 -10.96 0.31 6.12
CA ASP A 127 -10.51 1.55 5.48
C ASP A 127 -10.49 1.44 3.96
N LEU A 128 -10.21 0.26 3.42
CA LEU A 128 -10.26 0.03 1.97
C LEU A 128 -11.68 -0.18 1.46
N GLY A 129 -12.64 -0.34 2.34
CA GLY A 129 -14.03 -0.53 1.93
C GLY A 129 -14.31 -1.92 1.39
N ILE A 130 -13.57 -2.92 1.83
CA ILE A 130 -13.71 -4.29 1.37
C ILE A 130 -14.73 -5.00 2.25
N SER A 131 -15.57 -5.86 1.66
CA SER A 131 -16.54 -6.60 2.44
C SER A 131 -15.82 -7.49 3.46
N GLY A 132 -16.41 -7.60 4.65
CA GLY A 132 -15.82 -8.42 5.71
C GLY A 132 -15.67 -9.88 5.31
N TYR A 133 -16.62 -10.37 4.52
CA TYR A 133 -16.59 -11.75 4.05
C TYR A 133 -15.33 -12.02 3.20
N ILE A 134 -15.07 -11.13 2.23
CA ILE A 134 -13.90 -11.27 1.36
C ILE A 134 -12.62 -11.09 2.17
N ALA A 135 -12.60 -10.11 3.07
CA ALA A 135 -11.41 -9.86 3.89
C ALA A 135 -11.04 -11.10 4.70
N ILE A 136 -12.02 -11.74 5.33
CA ILE A 136 -11.77 -12.94 6.12
C ILE A 136 -11.18 -14.04 5.24
N GLN A 137 -11.73 -14.24 4.06
CA GLN A 137 -11.23 -15.27 3.15
C GLN A 137 -9.77 -15.01 2.77
N ILE A 138 -9.46 -13.75 2.46
CA ILE A 138 -8.08 -13.39 2.08
C ILE A 138 -7.12 -13.66 3.24
N VAL A 139 -7.50 -13.25 4.46
CA VAL A 139 -6.65 -13.47 5.62
C VAL A 139 -6.41 -14.96 5.83
N GLN A 140 -7.45 -15.78 5.73
CA GLN A 140 -7.33 -17.20 5.93
C GLN A 140 -6.37 -17.83 4.93
N VAL A 141 -6.48 -17.46 3.65
CA VAL A 141 -5.59 -17.99 2.63
C VAL A 141 -4.15 -17.57 2.90
N MET A 142 -3.96 -16.32 3.28
CA MET A 142 -2.59 -15.83 3.53
C MET A 142 -1.98 -16.43 4.79
N LEU A 143 -2.81 -16.77 5.78
CA LEU A 143 -2.31 -17.52 6.94
C LEU A 143 -1.80 -18.88 6.52
N VAL A 144 -2.52 -19.56 5.62
CA VAL A 144 -2.08 -20.85 5.09
C VAL A 144 -0.77 -20.68 4.32
N LYS A 145 -0.71 -19.66 3.47
CA LYS A 145 0.48 -19.41 2.66
C LYS A 145 1.71 -19.17 3.51
N ASN A 146 1.57 -18.45 4.63
CA ASN A 146 2.70 -18.05 5.46
C ASN A 146 2.95 -19.00 6.63
N ARG A 147 2.33 -20.17 6.60
CA ARG A 147 2.45 -21.15 7.70
C ARG A 147 3.82 -21.79 7.75
N GLY A 148 4.44 -21.95 6.65
CA GLY A 148 5.75 -22.58 6.56
C GLY A 148 6.79 -21.59 6.12
#